data_2837224ec51b311646491d05d8102c12
#
_entry.id   2837224ec51b311646491d05d8102c12
#
_cell.length_a   1.000
_cell.length_b   1.000
_cell.length_c   1.000
_cell.angle_alpha   90.00
_cell.angle_beta   90.00
_cell.angle_gamma   90.00
#
_symmetry.space_group_name_H-M   'P 1'
#
loop_
_entity.id
_entity.type
_entity.pdbx_description
1 polymer ?
#
loop_
_entity_poly.entity_id
_entity_poly.type
_entity_poly.pdbx_seq_one_letter_code
_entity_poly.pdbx_strand_id
1 'polypeptide(L)'
;LRRVRVRSGRKGKTLMELFEDFFDEADALTKVSTETSKNLSNLVRQLRKVEDEIEDAENHVKSLKAEKHKLSIDTIPALMDEMGMERLDVDGVTVNRKMIVHASIPLARREEAYTWLRENGCDDIIKNVISCSFGKGQDNLAGNAIGMLREQGFDPEQKTSVHPSTLKAFVKERVTDGKPIDLDMFGAFIANAAEIRRK
;
A
#
# COMPACT_ATOMS: atom_id res chain seq x y z
N LEU A 1 43.37 -34.12 67.92
CA LEU A 1 44.01 -33.40 66.79
C LEU A 1 43.52 -33.97 65.48
N ARG A 2 42.46 -33.35 64.90
CA ARG A 2 41.94 -33.64 63.55
C ARG A 2 42.67 -32.76 62.51
N ARG A 3 43.46 -33.42 61.63
CA ARG A 3 44.09 -32.79 60.46
C ARG A 3 43.01 -32.43 59.43
N VAL A 4 42.83 -31.14 59.20
CA VAL A 4 42.03 -30.63 58.07
C VAL A 4 42.90 -30.76 56.80
N ARG A 5 42.46 -31.60 55.83
CA ARG A 5 43.05 -31.72 54.50
C ARG A 5 42.53 -30.54 53.66
N VAL A 6 43.38 -29.58 53.39
CA VAL A 6 43.14 -28.54 52.37
C VAL A 6 43.28 -29.22 51.00
N ARG A 7 42.18 -29.29 50.22
CA ARG A 7 42.22 -29.69 48.80
C ARG A 7 42.82 -28.53 48.00
N SER A 8 44.08 -28.71 47.57
CA SER A 8 44.69 -27.93 46.50
C SER A 8 44.06 -28.30 45.17
N GLY A 9 43.77 -27.30 44.31
CA GLY A 9 43.65 -27.54 42.91
C GLY A 9 42.55 -26.79 42.16
N ARG A 10 42.65 -25.49 42.03
CA ARG A 10 42.33 -24.81 40.78
C ARG A 10 43.57 -23.98 40.45
N LYS A 11 44.34 -24.39 39.42
CA LYS A 11 45.33 -23.53 38.81
C LYS A 11 44.60 -22.30 38.27
N GLY A 12 44.72 -21.17 38.95
CA GLY A 12 44.28 -19.89 38.42
C GLY A 12 45.07 -19.62 37.14
N LYS A 13 44.38 -19.22 36.07
CA LYS A 13 45.04 -18.74 34.87
C LYS A 13 45.99 -17.60 35.26
N THR A 14 47.17 -17.57 34.67
CA THR A 14 48.09 -16.45 34.83
C THR A 14 47.50 -15.17 34.25
N LEU A 15 47.94 -14.03 34.74
CA LEU A 15 47.47 -12.74 34.26
C LEU A 15 47.69 -12.61 32.73
N MET A 16 48.73 -13.24 32.20
CA MET A 16 49.06 -13.26 30.78
C MET A 16 48.06 -14.10 29.97
N GLU A 17 47.62 -15.25 30.44
CA GLU A 17 46.60 -16.08 29.82
C GLU A 17 45.22 -15.39 29.84
N LEU A 18 44.91 -14.60 30.86
CA LEU A 18 43.66 -13.79 30.92
C LEU A 18 43.70 -12.64 29.91
N PHE A 19 44.87 -12.03 29.68
CA PHE A 19 45.01 -10.99 28.66
C PHE A 19 44.92 -11.57 27.24
N GLU A 20 45.54 -12.71 26.95
CA GLU A 20 45.44 -13.40 25.67
C GLU A 20 44.00 -13.78 25.35
N ASP A 21 43.27 -14.40 26.29
CA ASP A 21 41.84 -14.71 26.13
C ASP A 21 40.99 -13.44 25.83
N PHE A 22 41.31 -12.32 26.51
CA PHE A 22 40.57 -11.06 26.29
C PHE A 22 40.85 -10.45 24.91
N PHE A 23 42.10 -10.51 24.43
CA PHE A 23 42.44 -10.03 23.09
C PHE A 23 41.85 -10.91 21.99
N ASP A 24 41.81 -12.24 22.18
CA ASP A 24 41.19 -13.18 21.25
C ASP A 24 39.67 -12.97 21.16
N GLU A 25 39.02 -12.71 22.29
CA GLU A 25 37.60 -12.43 22.35
C GLU A 25 37.26 -11.07 21.70
N ALA A 26 38.06 -10.04 21.91
CA ALA A 26 37.94 -8.73 21.28
C ALA A 26 38.15 -8.81 19.76
N ASP A 27 39.11 -9.60 19.29
CA ASP A 27 39.42 -9.81 17.87
C ASP A 27 38.29 -10.61 17.17
N ALA A 28 37.72 -11.59 17.86
CA ALA A 28 36.57 -12.35 17.38
C ALA A 28 35.30 -11.45 17.25
N LEU A 29 35.04 -10.61 18.25
CA LEU A 29 33.93 -9.64 18.21
C LEU A 29 34.10 -8.61 17.08
N THR A 30 35.35 -8.16 16.84
CA THR A 30 35.68 -7.22 15.76
C THR A 30 35.46 -7.87 14.38
N LYS A 31 35.86 -9.13 14.20
CA LYS A 31 35.66 -9.89 12.95
C LYS A 31 34.16 -10.11 12.68
N VAL A 32 33.38 -10.52 13.68
CA VAL A 32 31.92 -10.68 13.55
C VAL A 32 31.25 -9.36 13.20
N SER A 33 31.66 -8.24 13.81
CA SER A 33 31.14 -6.91 13.50
C SER A 33 31.44 -6.47 12.06
N THR A 34 32.66 -6.73 11.56
CA THR A 34 33.01 -6.37 10.16
C THR A 34 32.34 -7.25 9.14
N GLU A 35 32.13 -8.53 9.40
CA GLU A 35 31.46 -9.46 8.51
C GLU A 35 29.95 -9.13 8.45
N THR A 36 29.32 -8.86 9.58
CA THR A 36 27.94 -8.43 9.68
C THR A 36 27.70 -7.10 8.94
N SER A 37 28.62 -6.13 9.08
CA SER A 37 28.57 -4.85 8.38
C SER A 37 28.70 -5.00 6.86
N LYS A 38 29.59 -5.87 6.38
CA LYS A 38 29.71 -6.18 4.94
C LYS A 38 28.46 -6.85 4.41
N ASN A 39 27.88 -7.77 5.18
CA ASN A 39 26.65 -8.47 4.80
C ASN A 39 25.48 -7.50 4.71
N LEU A 40 25.31 -6.61 5.68
CA LEU A 40 24.29 -5.54 5.65
C LEU A 40 24.47 -4.63 4.43
N SER A 41 25.70 -4.22 4.13
CA SER A 41 25.99 -3.39 2.95
C SER A 41 25.62 -4.08 1.64
N ASN A 42 25.84 -5.39 1.54
CA ASN A 42 25.43 -6.18 0.37
C ASN A 42 23.92 -6.29 0.25
N LEU A 43 23.21 -6.51 1.35
CA LEU A 43 21.73 -6.56 1.36
C LEU A 43 21.12 -5.21 0.96
N VAL A 44 21.71 -4.10 1.41
CA VAL A 44 21.27 -2.75 0.98
C VAL A 44 21.49 -2.54 -0.52
N ARG A 45 22.62 -3.01 -1.07
CA ARG A 45 22.85 -2.94 -2.53
C ARG A 45 21.87 -3.82 -3.31
N GLN A 46 21.56 -5.01 -2.79
CA GLN A 46 20.55 -5.89 -3.40
C GLN A 46 19.17 -5.25 -3.36
N LEU A 47 18.76 -4.68 -2.23
CA LEU A 47 17.47 -3.98 -2.11
C LEU A 47 17.38 -2.86 -3.13
N ARG A 48 18.41 -2.01 -3.23
CA ARG A 48 18.47 -0.94 -4.20
C ARG A 48 18.35 -1.45 -5.65
N LYS A 49 19.08 -2.52 -5.98
CA LYS A 49 19.00 -3.13 -7.32
C LYS A 49 17.59 -3.61 -7.65
N VAL A 50 16.92 -4.25 -6.69
CA VAL A 50 15.53 -4.70 -6.86
C VAL A 50 14.57 -3.51 -7.03
N GLU A 51 14.76 -2.42 -6.29
CA GLU A 51 13.97 -1.20 -6.47
C GLU A 51 14.16 -0.58 -7.86
N ASP A 52 15.41 -0.51 -8.36
CA ASP A 52 15.72 -0.02 -9.71
C ASP A 52 15.08 -0.93 -10.80
N GLU A 53 15.15 -2.25 -10.64
CA GLU A 53 14.52 -3.22 -11.57
C GLU A 53 12.98 -3.10 -11.56
N ILE A 54 12.36 -2.82 -10.42
CA ILE A 54 10.91 -2.58 -10.31
C ILE A 54 10.56 -1.28 -11.06
N GLU A 55 11.29 -0.19 -10.84
CA GLU A 55 11.07 1.09 -11.52
C GLU A 55 11.18 0.94 -13.06
N ASP A 56 12.19 0.23 -13.53
CA ASP A 56 12.38 -0.05 -14.96
C ASP A 56 11.23 -0.89 -15.52
N ALA A 57 10.80 -1.92 -14.79
CA ALA A 57 9.67 -2.77 -15.19
C ALA A 57 8.35 -1.96 -15.25
N GLU A 58 8.08 -1.09 -14.28
CA GLU A 58 6.90 -0.22 -14.28
C GLU A 58 6.92 0.76 -15.47
N ASN A 59 8.07 1.35 -15.78
CA ASN A 59 8.26 2.22 -16.94
C ASN A 59 8.04 1.46 -18.25
N HIS A 60 8.55 0.24 -18.33
CA HIS A 60 8.33 -0.63 -19.50
C HIS A 60 6.85 -0.99 -19.67
N VAL A 61 6.16 -1.37 -18.59
CA VAL A 61 4.70 -1.63 -18.61
C VAL A 61 3.92 -0.38 -19.06
N LYS A 62 4.32 0.81 -18.61
CA LYS A 62 3.70 2.07 -19.03
C LYS A 62 3.89 2.31 -20.55
N SER A 63 5.07 2.05 -21.07
CA SER A 63 5.37 2.15 -22.51
C SER A 63 4.52 1.18 -23.33
N LEU A 64 4.47 -0.09 -22.93
CA LEU A 64 3.65 -1.11 -23.61
C LEU A 64 2.14 -0.76 -23.57
N LYS A 65 1.65 -0.21 -22.47
CA LYS A 65 0.26 0.27 -22.39
C LYS A 65 -0.03 1.42 -23.35
N ALA A 66 0.91 2.36 -23.51
CA ALA A 66 0.78 3.45 -24.45
C ALA A 66 0.80 2.95 -25.92
N GLU A 67 1.71 2.04 -26.24
CA GLU A 67 1.76 1.40 -27.55
C GLU A 67 0.49 0.60 -27.86
N LYS A 68 0.03 -0.22 -26.93
CA LYS A 68 -1.24 -0.93 -27.04
C LYS A 68 -2.40 0.03 -27.29
N HIS A 69 -2.46 1.15 -26.56
CA HIS A 69 -3.51 2.16 -26.73
C HIS A 69 -3.47 2.75 -28.14
N LYS A 70 -2.29 3.17 -28.60
CA LYS A 70 -2.11 3.71 -29.94
C LYS A 70 -2.53 2.71 -31.04
N LEU A 71 -2.12 1.45 -30.92
CA LEU A 71 -2.50 0.42 -31.88
C LEU A 71 -4.01 0.14 -31.87
N SER A 72 -4.62 0.04 -30.68
CA SER A 72 -6.01 -0.39 -30.53
C SER A 72 -7.03 0.73 -30.76
N ILE A 73 -6.67 2.00 -30.55
CA ILE A 73 -7.61 3.12 -30.65
C ILE A 73 -7.38 3.95 -31.92
N ASP A 74 -6.14 4.08 -32.34
CA ASP A 74 -5.80 4.95 -33.48
C ASP A 74 -5.45 4.13 -34.73
N THR A 75 -4.37 3.35 -34.67
CA THR A 75 -3.74 2.80 -35.89
C THR A 75 -4.59 1.71 -36.56
N ILE A 76 -5.03 0.69 -35.82
CA ILE A 76 -5.81 -0.42 -36.37
C ILE A 76 -7.20 0.05 -36.83
N PRO A 77 -7.97 0.81 -36.02
CA PRO A 77 -9.27 1.29 -36.46
C PRO A 77 -9.20 2.20 -37.70
N ALA A 78 -8.20 3.07 -37.78
CA ALA A 78 -8.02 3.95 -38.93
C ALA A 78 -7.77 3.17 -40.23
N LEU A 79 -6.91 2.14 -40.19
CA LEU A 79 -6.66 1.26 -41.34
C LEU A 79 -7.89 0.44 -41.72
N MET A 80 -8.64 -0.06 -40.73
CA MET A 80 -9.90 -0.78 -40.97
C MET A 80 -10.95 0.13 -41.61
N ASP A 81 -11.01 1.40 -41.23
CA ASP A 81 -11.87 2.41 -41.85
C ASP A 81 -11.48 2.67 -43.31
N GLU A 82 -10.20 2.87 -43.58
CA GLU A 82 -9.70 3.08 -44.95
C GLU A 82 -10.01 1.91 -45.86
N MET A 83 -9.98 0.69 -45.31
CA MET A 83 -10.29 -0.56 -46.03
C MET A 83 -11.80 -0.89 -46.07
N GLY A 84 -12.64 -0.12 -45.40
CA GLY A 84 -14.08 -0.38 -45.24
C GLY A 84 -14.40 -1.71 -44.51
N MET A 85 -13.52 -2.10 -43.57
CA MET A 85 -13.64 -3.37 -42.86
C MET A 85 -14.16 -3.14 -41.44
N GLU A 86 -15.19 -3.85 -41.04
CA GLU A 86 -15.69 -3.86 -39.66
C GLU A 86 -15.12 -5.02 -38.84
N ARG A 87 -14.64 -6.06 -39.54
CA ARG A 87 -14.08 -7.26 -38.92
C ARG A 87 -12.90 -7.77 -39.75
N LEU A 88 -11.89 -8.25 -39.04
CA LEU A 88 -10.69 -8.87 -39.60
C LEU A 88 -10.31 -10.09 -38.78
N ASP A 89 -10.06 -11.23 -39.43
CA ASP A 89 -9.55 -12.42 -38.80
C ASP A 89 -8.08 -12.63 -39.24
N VAL A 90 -7.14 -12.63 -38.28
CA VAL A 90 -5.69 -12.76 -38.49
C VAL A 90 -5.12 -13.71 -37.44
N ASP A 91 -4.38 -14.73 -37.88
CA ASP A 91 -3.65 -15.65 -37.00
C ASP A 91 -4.52 -16.28 -35.88
N GLY A 92 -5.79 -16.56 -36.18
CA GLY A 92 -6.73 -17.14 -35.23
C GLY A 92 -7.33 -16.13 -34.24
N VAL A 93 -7.07 -14.85 -34.42
CA VAL A 93 -7.64 -13.75 -33.62
C VAL A 93 -8.61 -12.95 -34.48
N THR A 94 -9.80 -12.70 -33.96
CA THR A 94 -10.79 -11.83 -34.57
C THR A 94 -10.68 -10.41 -34.02
N VAL A 95 -10.46 -9.44 -34.88
CA VAL A 95 -10.46 -7.99 -34.57
C VAL A 95 -11.78 -7.40 -35.09
N ASN A 96 -12.55 -6.81 -34.19
CA ASN A 96 -13.78 -6.09 -34.52
C ASN A 96 -13.61 -4.61 -34.23
N ARG A 97 -13.98 -3.76 -35.17
CA ARG A 97 -14.05 -2.33 -34.95
C ARG A 97 -15.28 -2.00 -34.11
N LYS A 98 -15.08 -1.35 -32.98
CA LYS A 98 -16.16 -0.89 -32.09
C LYS A 98 -16.04 0.59 -31.80
N MET A 99 -17.15 1.31 -31.85
CA MET A 99 -17.22 2.67 -31.32
C MET A 99 -17.05 2.61 -29.79
N ILE A 100 -16.07 3.31 -29.28
CA ILE A 100 -15.83 3.47 -27.84
C ILE A 100 -16.15 4.94 -27.50
N VAL A 101 -17.07 5.13 -26.55
CA VAL A 101 -17.43 6.47 -26.05
C VAL A 101 -16.91 6.60 -24.61
N HIS A 102 -16.00 7.53 -24.40
CA HIS A 102 -15.60 7.96 -23.07
C HIS A 102 -16.22 9.31 -22.77
N ALA A 103 -17.06 9.37 -21.75
CA ALA A 103 -17.70 10.62 -21.34
C ALA A 103 -17.47 10.82 -19.82
N SER A 104 -17.03 12.01 -19.47
CA SER A 104 -16.95 12.47 -18.08
C SER A 104 -17.24 13.97 -18.05
N ILE A 105 -17.99 14.42 -17.05
CA ILE A 105 -18.28 15.85 -16.89
C ILE A 105 -17.16 16.46 -16.02
N PRO A 106 -16.30 17.32 -16.59
CA PRO A 106 -15.28 18.02 -15.83
C PRO A 106 -15.89 18.84 -14.70
N LEU A 107 -15.20 18.92 -13.55
CA LEU A 107 -15.69 19.64 -12.38
C LEU A 107 -16.10 21.09 -12.71
N ALA A 108 -15.29 21.78 -13.50
CA ALA A 108 -15.50 23.18 -13.90
C ALA A 108 -16.72 23.38 -14.81
N ARG A 109 -17.23 22.33 -15.49
CA ARG A 109 -18.37 22.40 -16.42
C ARG A 109 -19.60 21.65 -15.89
N ARG A 110 -19.59 21.26 -14.65
CA ARG A 110 -20.62 20.39 -14.06
C ARG A 110 -21.98 21.07 -14.05
N GLU A 111 -22.05 22.32 -13.61
CA GLU A 111 -23.30 23.09 -13.57
C GLU A 111 -23.88 23.32 -14.96
N GLU A 112 -23.05 23.70 -15.94
CA GLU A 112 -23.44 23.88 -17.33
C GLU A 112 -24.02 22.58 -17.92
N ALA A 113 -23.32 21.45 -17.67
CA ALA A 113 -23.78 20.15 -18.16
C ALA A 113 -25.09 19.70 -17.51
N TYR A 114 -25.28 19.93 -16.22
CA TYR A 114 -26.50 19.58 -15.53
C TYR A 114 -27.67 20.47 -15.97
N THR A 115 -27.46 21.77 -16.25
CA THR A 115 -28.46 22.66 -16.82
C THR A 115 -28.87 22.17 -18.19
N TRP A 116 -27.91 21.85 -19.05
CA TRP A 116 -28.16 21.30 -20.37
C TRP A 116 -28.99 20.00 -20.32
N LEU A 117 -28.65 19.07 -19.42
CA LEU A 117 -29.40 17.82 -19.26
C LEU A 117 -30.86 18.08 -18.86
N ARG A 118 -31.12 19.01 -17.95
CA ARG A 118 -32.49 19.37 -17.54
C ARG A 118 -33.27 20.03 -18.65
N GLU A 119 -32.67 20.96 -19.39
CA GLU A 119 -33.30 21.66 -20.50
C GLU A 119 -33.65 20.75 -21.68
N ASN A 120 -32.92 19.65 -21.84
CA ASN A 120 -33.12 18.67 -22.90
C ASN A 120 -33.90 17.42 -22.46
N GLY A 121 -34.50 17.42 -21.26
CA GLY A 121 -35.30 16.31 -20.75
C GLY A 121 -34.52 15.02 -20.50
N CYS A 122 -33.23 15.16 -20.17
CA CYS A 122 -32.33 14.05 -19.86
C CYS A 122 -31.90 14.05 -18.37
N ASP A 123 -32.75 14.61 -17.51
CA ASP A 123 -32.50 14.76 -16.08
C ASP A 123 -32.60 13.44 -15.30
N ASP A 124 -33.16 12.40 -15.86
CA ASP A 124 -33.27 11.04 -15.33
C ASP A 124 -31.93 10.39 -15.05
N ILE A 125 -30.87 10.81 -15.75
CA ILE A 125 -29.49 10.34 -15.50
C ILE A 125 -28.80 11.11 -14.38
N ILE A 126 -29.38 12.19 -13.84
CA ILE A 126 -28.81 12.98 -12.74
C ILE A 126 -29.18 12.34 -11.41
N LYS A 127 -28.20 11.79 -10.71
CA LYS A 127 -28.37 11.25 -9.36
C LYS A 127 -27.98 12.28 -8.32
N ASN A 128 -28.86 12.55 -7.37
CA ASN A 128 -28.60 13.38 -6.23
C ASN A 128 -28.35 12.49 -5.00
N VAL A 129 -27.23 12.69 -4.34
CA VAL A 129 -26.89 12.04 -3.07
C VAL A 129 -26.67 13.10 -2.03
N ILE A 130 -27.41 13.02 -0.93
CA ILE A 130 -27.23 13.87 0.25
C ILE A 130 -26.52 13.02 1.31
N SER A 131 -25.39 13.48 1.80
CA SER A 131 -24.64 12.80 2.85
C SER A 131 -24.50 13.71 4.07
N CYS A 132 -24.79 13.14 5.25
CA CYS A 132 -24.57 13.78 6.53
C CYS A 132 -23.45 13.04 7.27
N SER A 133 -22.49 13.79 7.81
CA SER A 133 -21.40 13.21 8.60
C SER A 133 -21.62 13.46 10.08
N PHE A 134 -21.52 12.40 10.87
CA PHE A 134 -21.65 12.45 12.33
C PHE A 134 -20.29 12.17 12.96
N GLY A 135 -19.91 12.96 13.93
CA GLY A 135 -18.63 12.84 14.63
C GLY A 135 -18.70 11.88 15.82
N LYS A 136 -17.60 11.84 16.58
CA LYS A 136 -17.49 11.02 17.81
C LYS A 136 -18.63 11.32 18.78
N GLY A 137 -19.33 10.28 19.24
CA GLY A 137 -20.42 10.39 20.24
C GLY A 137 -21.76 10.89 19.68
N GLN A 138 -21.91 11.00 18.36
CA GLN A 138 -23.14 11.45 17.70
C GLN A 138 -23.96 10.28 17.14
N ASP A 139 -23.76 9.05 17.61
CA ASP A 139 -24.47 7.87 17.13
C ASP A 139 -26.00 7.98 17.30
N ASN A 140 -26.46 8.55 18.43
CA ASN A 140 -27.89 8.80 18.67
C ASN A 140 -28.47 9.81 17.67
N LEU A 141 -27.69 10.84 17.33
CA LEU A 141 -28.12 11.85 16.35
C LEU A 141 -28.21 11.22 14.94
N ALA A 142 -27.26 10.35 14.60
CA ALA A 142 -27.29 9.59 13.34
C ALA A 142 -28.53 8.68 13.30
N GLY A 143 -28.82 7.95 14.38
CA GLY A 143 -30.02 7.11 14.48
C GLY A 143 -31.32 7.90 14.32
N ASN A 144 -31.43 9.05 14.97
CA ASN A 144 -32.60 9.94 14.84
C ASN A 144 -32.77 10.46 13.41
N ALA A 145 -31.67 10.87 12.76
CA ALA A 145 -31.72 11.34 11.38
C ALA A 145 -32.21 10.25 10.42
N ILE A 146 -31.76 9.01 10.60
CA ILE A 146 -32.22 7.85 9.84
C ILE A 146 -33.71 7.61 10.07
N GLY A 147 -34.18 7.65 11.33
CA GLY A 147 -35.57 7.50 11.68
C GLY A 147 -36.45 8.53 10.98
N MET A 148 -36.10 9.81 11.05
CA MET A 148 -36.81 10.91 10.40
C MET A 148 -36.86 10.74 8.88
N LEU A 149 -35.80 10.31 8.24
CA LEU A 149 -35.79 10.09 6.79
C LEU A 149 -36.69 8.92 6.39
N ARG A 150 -36.70 7.84 7.16
CA ARG A 150 -37.61 6.69 6.93
C ARG A 150 -39.08 7.05 7.08
N GLU A 151 -39.39 7.87 8.08
CA GLU A 151 -40.77 8.39 8.25
C GLU A 151 -41.27 9.23 7.05
N GLN A 152 -40.33 9.86 6.33
CA GLN A 152 -40.61 10.60 5.10
C GLN A 152 -40.59 9.73 3.82
N GLY A 153 -40.44 8.40 3.97
CA GLY A 153 -40.44 7.45 2.86
C GLY A 153 -39.11 7.31 2.13
N PHE A 154 -38.02 7.86 2.67
CA PHE A 154 -36.67 7.63 2.13
C PHE A 154 -36.08 6.34 2.68
N ASP A 155 -35.13 5.73 1.93
CA ASP A 155 -34.32 4.57 2.38
C ASP A 155 -32.87 5.00 2.59
N PRO A 156 -32.55 5.57 3.77
CA PRO A 156 -31.20 6.05 4.05
C PRO A 156 -30.21 4.90 4.26
N GLU A 157 -29.08 4.96 3.57
CA GLU A 157 -27.94 4.06 3.80
C GLU A 157 -27.07 4.59 4.94
N GLN A 158 -26.78 3.74 5.94
CA GLN A 158 -25.82 4.05 7.00
C GLN A 158 -24.50 3.32 6.74
N LYS A 159 -23.40 4.07 6.67
CA LYS A 159 -22.07 3.52 6.56
C LYS A 159 -21.22 3.93 7.76
N THR A 160 -20.85 2.97 8.61
CA THR A 160 -19.91 3.19 9.70
C THR A 160 -18.51 2.80 9.25
N SER A 161 -17.54 3.69 9.42
CA SER A 161 -16.16 3.43 9.04
C SER A 161 -15.18 4.18 9.93
N VAL A 162 -13.99 3.63 10.06
CA VAL A 162 -12.83 4.31 10.64
C VAL A 162 -11.87 4.63 9.50
N HIS A 163 -11.43 5.89 9.44
CA HIS A 163 -10.45 6.26 8.40
C HIS A 163 -9.14 5.48 8.59
N PRO A 164 -8.56 4.90 7.52
CA PRO A 164 -7.36 4.06 7.62
C PRO A 164 -6.18 4.72 8.34
N SER A 165 -5.94 6.02 8.13
CA SER A 165 -4.86 6.74 8.81
C SER A 165 -5.13 6.90 10.31
N THR A 166 -6.38 7.10 10.71
CA THR A 166 -6.79 7.18 12.13
C THR A 166 -6.62 5.84 12.81
N LEU A 167 -7.04 4.74 12.15
CA LEU A 167 -6.84 3.39 12.67
C LEU A 167 -5.34 3.07 12.82
N LYS A 168 -4.53 3.39 11.81
CA LYS A 168 -3.07 3.20 11.84
C LYS A 168 -2.42 3.97 13.01
N ALA A 169 -2.80 5.23 13.23
CA ALA A 169 -2.30 6.03 14.34
C ALA A 169 -2.72 5.45 15.70
N PHE A 170 -3.97 5.03 15.83
CA PHE A 170 -4.51 4.40 17.04
C PHE A 170 -3.77 3.10 17.38
N VAL A 171 -3.58 2.20 16.41
CA VAL A 171 -2.84 0.95 16.62
C VAL A 171 -1.41 1.24 17.05
N LYS A 172 -0.73 2.16 16.35
CA LYS A 172 0.65 2.55 16.67
C LYS A 172 0.77 3.10 18.10
N GLU A 173 -0.12 3.99 18.51
CA GLU A 173 -0.14 4.56 19.85
C GLU A 173 -0.32 3.47 20.91
N ARG A 174 -1.33 2.60 20.75
CA ARG A 174 -1.59 1.53 21.72
C ARG A 174 -0.40 0.59 21.89
N VAL A 175 0.26 0.22 20.80
CA VAL A 175 1.45 -0.63 20.85
C VAL A 175 2.63 0.09 21.50
N THR A 176 2.84 1.36 21.18
CA THR A 176 3.93 2.16 21.77
C THR A 176 3.72 2.34 23.28
N ASP A 177 2.48 2.51 23.72
CA ASP A 177 2.11 2.67 25.15
C ASP A 177 2.04 1.33 25.92
N GLY A 178 2.30 0.20 25.25
CA GLY A 178 2.16 -1.13 25.85
C GLY A 178 0.73 -1.51 26.24
N LYS A 179 -0.28 -0.84 25.66
CA LYS A 179 -1.69 -1.12 25.90
C LYS A 179 -2.14 -2.35 25.10
N PRO A 180 -2.98 -3.23 25.69
CA PRO A 180 -3.43 -4.42 24.98
C PRO A 180 -4.26 -4.05 23.75
N ILE A 181 -3.97 -4.72 22.63
CA ILE A 181 -4.70 -4.60 21.36
C ILE A 181 -4.62 -5.93 20.62
N ASP A 182 -5.74 -6.37 20.08
CA ASP A 182 -5.81 -7.53 19.21
C ASP A 182 -5.48 -7.11 17.77
N LEU A 183 -4.26 -7.37 17.33
CA LEU A 183 -3.79 -6.97 16.00
C LEU A 183 -4.53 -7.72 14.89
N ASP A 184 -4.90 -8.99 15.12
CA ASP A 184 -5.60 -9.81 14.11
C ASP A 184 -7.01 -9.28 13.87
N MET A 185 -7.73 -8.88 14.94
CA MET A 185 -9.05 -8.27 14.85
C MET A 185 -9.04 -7.00 13.98
N PHE A 186 -7.97 -6.19 14.07
CA PHE A 186 -7.82 -4.96 13.29
C PHE A 186 -7.12 -5.18 11.93
N GLY A 187 -6.74 -6.42 11.60
CA GLY A 187 -5.93 -6.72 10.41
C GLY A 187 -4.62 -5.93 10.40
N ALA A 188 -4.04 -5.70 11.57
CA ALA A 188 -2.86 -4.86 11.74
C ALA A 188 -1.58 -5.71 11.73
N PHE A 189 -0.61 -5.25 10.96
CA PHE A 189 0.73 -5.82 10.91
C PHE A 189 1.76 -4.76 11.30
N ILE A 190 2.66 -5.11 12.20
CA ILE A 190 3.73 -4.22 12.67
C ILE A 190 5.07 -4.83 12.28
N ALA A 191 5.83 -4.10 11.49
CA ALA A 191 7.18 -4.48 11.11
C ALA A 191 8.11 -3.26 11.08
N ASN A 192 9.39 -3.53 11.30
CA ASN A 192 10.45 -2.58 11.00
C ASN A 192 10.84 -2.78 9.54
N ALA A 193 10.69 -1.75 8.71
CA ALA A 193 11.06 -1.77 7.31
C ALA A 193 12.35 -0.98 7.09
N ALA A 194 13.20 -1.46 6.19
CA ALA A 194 14.31 -0.70 5.65
C ALA A 194 13.80 0.20 4.52
N GLU A 195 14.06 1.51 4.61
CA GLU A 195 13.72 2.49 3.59
C GLU A 195 15.03 3.06 2.99
N ILE A 196 15.17 3.01 1.67
CA ILE A 196 16.29 3.64 0.98
C ILE A 196 15.89 5.05 0.59
N ARG A 197 16.66 6.06 1.04
CA ARG A 197 16.52 7.45 0.59
C ARG A 197 17.69 7.81 -0.29
N ARG A 198 17.40 8.17 -1.53
CA ARG A 198 18.41 8.71 -2.46
C ARG A 198 18.72 10.15 -2.04
N LYS A 199 20.03 10.48 -1.97
CA LYS A 199 20.53 11.84 -1.67
C LYS A 199 20.66 12.65 -2.95
#